data_e6b602fd52ac1c8d38a12ae35ae937d1
#
_entry.id   e6b602fd52ac1c8d38a12ae35ae937d1
#
_cell.length_a   1.000
_cell.length_b   1.000
_cell.length_c   1.000
_cell.angle_alpha   90.00
_cell.angle_beta   90.00
_cell.angle_gamma   90.00
#
_symmetry.space_group_name_H-M   'P 1'
#
loop_
_entity.id
_entity.type
_entity.pdbx_description
1 polymer ?
#
loop_
_entity_poly.entity_id
_entity_poly.type
_entity_poly.pdbx_seq_one_letter_code
_entity_poly.pdbx_strand_id
1 'polypeptide(L)'
;PGGMTLDPETGLINWQTTSEDAGTYEVLVQVTDPHGASAIQRYDLVVVEQVPVITTDPAEEALTDQAYVYDVAAIDPNPDDALSFSLTQAPAGMAIDADSGVVSWNPTLAELGPHDVVIRVTDTGGYFSEQSYVLTVVETPSNVAPEFTSAPPATASVGGSYAYTPTATDADGDTVSFSLIDVPAGMQMFDG
;
A
#
# COMPACT_ATOMS: atom_id res chain seq x y z
N PRO A 1 -10.26 -38.91 8.38
CA PRO A 1 -9.55 -37.72 8.84
C PRO A 1 -9.99 -37.33 10.27
N GLY A 2 -9.11 -36.69 11.03
CA GLY A 2 -9.43 -36.20 12.36
C GLY A 2 -10.51 -35.11 12.28
N GLY A 3 -11.46 -35.11 13.25
CA GLY A 3 -12.50 -34.07 13.32
C GLY A 3 -13.72 -34.28 12.39
N MET A 4 -13.69 -35.23 11.45
CA MET A 4 -14.86 -35.55 10.64
C MET A 4 -15.91 -36.26 11.51
N THR A 5 -17.16 -35.85 11.43
CA THR A 5 -18.28 -36.39 12.18
C THR A 5 -19.39 -36.84 11.25
N LEU A 6 -20.19 -37.84 11.67
CA LEU A 6 -21.37 -38.31 10.97
C LEU A 6 -22.54 -38.32 11.98
N ASP A 7 -23.64 -37.70 11.63
CA ASP A 7 -24.91 -37.82 12.36
C ASP A 7 -25.61 -39.13 11.89
N PRO A 8 -25.80 -40.13 12.77
CA PRO A 8 -26.33 -41.41 12.39
C PRO A 8 -27.82 -41.40 12.04
N GLU A 9 -28.55 -40.34 12.43
CA GLU A 9 -30.00 -40.22 12.18
C GLU A 9 -30.27 -39.55 10.83
N THR A 10 -29.47 -38.52 10.50
CA THR A 10 -29.64 -37.75 9.25
C THR A 10 -28.71 -38.12 8.15
N GLY A 11 -27.60 -38.83 8.48
CA GLY A 11 -26.53 -39.15 7.54
C GLY A 11 -25.63 -37.93 7.18
N LEU A 12 -25.82 -36.79 7.87
CA LEU A 12 -24.99 -35.59 7.62
C LEU A 12 -23.55 -35.85 8.05
N ILE A 13 -22.64 -35.69 7.09
CA ILE A 13 -21.20 -35.70 7.32
C ILE A 13 -20.75 -34.23 7.43
N ASN A 14 -20.04 -33.89 8.50
CA ASN A 14 -19.48 -32.58 8.72
C ASN A 14 -18.00 -32.68 9.08
N TRP A 15 -17.19 -31.80 8.50
CA TRP A 15 -15.78 -31.66 8.80
C TRP A 15 -15.35 -30.19 8.66
N GLN A 16 -14.81 -29.64 9.74
CA GLN A 16 -14.15 -28.34 9.73
C GLN A 16 -12.69 -28.60 9.39
N THR A 17 -12.28 -28.20 8.19
CA THR A 17 -10.90 -28.34 7.73
C THR A 17 -10.06 -27.11 8.06
N THR A 18 -8.76 -27.32 8.23
CA THR A 18 -7.72 -26.30 8.39
C THR A 18 -6.67 -26.46 7.28
N SER A 19 -5.71 -25.55 7.16
CA SER A 19 -4.58 -25.64 6.22
C SER A 19 -3.75 -26.93 6.38
N GLU A 20 -3.69 -27.49 7.61
CA GLU A 20 -3.00 -28.74 7.90
C GLU A 20 -3.72 -29.97 7.31
N ASP A 21 -4.99 -29.83 6.95
CA ASP A 21 -5.79 -30.90 6.38
C ASP A 21 -5.71 -30.99 4.84
N ALA A 22 -4.89 -30.17 4.18
CA ALA A 22 -4.73 -30.24 2.73
C ALA A 22 -4.23 -31.62 2.30
N GLY A 23 -4.95 -32.24 1.34
CA GLY A 23 -4.61 -33.59 0.87
C GLY A 23 -5.80 -34.36 0.34
N THR A 24 -5.57 -35.64 0.08
CA THR A 24 -6.63 -36.57 -0.41
C THR A 24 -6.94 -37.61 0.65
N TYR A 25 -8.22 -37.75 0.98
CA TYR A 25 -8.71 -38.65 2.01
C TYR A 25 -9.72 -39.64 1.40
N GLU A 26 -9.47 -40.95 1.56
CA GLU A 26 -10.47 -41.94 1.26
C GLU A 26 -11.56 -41.93 2.36
N VAL A 27 -12.81 -41.74 1.98
CA VAL A 27 -13.97 -41.74 2.87
C VAL A 27 -14.83 -42.96 2.56
N LEU A 28 -15.14 -43.73 3.61
CA LEU A 28 -16.07 -44.85 3.56
C LEU A 28 -17.27 -44.58 4.44
N VAL A 29 -18.46 -44.59 3.87
CA VAL A 29 -19.72 -44.44 4.60
C VAL A 29 -20.49 -45.76 4.50
N GLN A 30 -20.91 -46.28 5.65
CA GLN A 30 -21.73 -47.49 5.72
C GLN A 30 -23.13 -47.15 6.21
N VAL A 31 -24.10 -47.67 5.50
CA VAL A 31 -25.48 -47.69 5.94
C VAL A 31 -25.90 -49.16 6.30
N THR A 32 -26.60 -49.33 7.39
CA THR A 32 -27.05 -50.67 7.86
C THR A 32 -28.53 -50.61 8.20
N ASP A 33 -29.27 -51.63 7.76
CA ASP A 33 -30.70 -51.77 8.09
C ASP A 33 -30.89 -52.43 9.47
N PRO A 34 -32.13 -52.44 10.03
CA PRO A 34 -32.42 -53.10 11.30
C PRO A 34 -32.20 -54.61 11.33
N HIS A 35 -32.07 -55.28 10.18
CA HIS A 35 -31.82 -56.71 10.03
C HIS A 35 -30.33 -57.05 9.89
N GLY A 36 -29.46 -56.02 9.88
CA GLY A 36 -28.01 -56.16 9.78
C GLY A 36 -27.42 -56.19 8.36
N ALA A 37 -28.26 -56.02 7.34
CA ALA A 37 -27.75 -55.88 5.98
C ALA A 37 -27.17 -54.50 5.78
N SER A 38 -25.99 -54.39 5.13
CA SER A 38 -25.29 -53.13 4.98
C SER A 38 -24.80 -52.89 3.56
N ALA A 39 -24.64 -51.59 3.22
CA ALA A 39 -24.01 -51.12 2.00
C ALA A 39 -22.94 -50.07 2.34
N ILE A 40 -21.88 -50.02 1.52
CA ILE A 40 -20.76 -49.12 1.69
C ILE A 40 -20.66 -48.23 0.45
N GLN A 41 -20.56 -46.91 0.72
CA GLN A 41 -20.15 -45.92 -0.28
C GLN A 41 -18.70 -45.53 -0.02
N ARG A 42 -17.87 -45.52 -1.08
CA ARG A 42 -16.47 -45.10 -1.04
C ARG A 42 -16.27 -43.95 -2.02
N TYR A 43 -15.53 -42.90 -1.56
CA TYR A 43 -15.11 -41.80 -2.43
C TYR A 43 -13.82 -41.18 -1.89
N ASP A 44 -13.09 -40.48 -2.76
CA ASP A 44 -11.95 -39.69 -2.39
C ASP A 44 -12.41 -38.24 -2.21
N LEU A 45 -12.12 -37.65 -1.02
CA LEU A 45 -12.32 -36.25 -0.72
C LEU A 45 -10.97 -35.56 -0.84
N VAL A 46 -10.90 -34.54 -1.70
CA VAL A 46 -9.70 -33.73 -1.86
C VAL A 46 -9.93 -32.40 -1.11
N VAL A 47 -9.10 -32.14 -0.11
CA VAL A 47 -9.01 -30.84 0.56
C VAL A 47 -7.89 -30.06 -0.10
N VAL A 48 -8.23 -28.93 -0.70
CA VAL A 48 -7.28 -28.07 -1.38
C VAL A 48 -6.98 -26.86 -0.50
N GLU A 49 -5.70 -26.52 -0.42
CA GLU A 49 -5.25 -25.29 0.21
C GLU A 49 -5.59 -24.10 -0.67
N GLN A 50 -5.93 -22.99 -0.05
CA GLN A 50 -6.17 -21.74 -0.72
C GLN A 50 -5.04 -20.77 -0.40
N VAL A 51 -4.56 -20.08 -1.42
CA VAL A 51 -3.46 -19.13 -1.27
C VAL A 51 -3.99 -17.75 -0.87
N PRO A 52 -3.23 -16.96 -0.11
CA PRO A 52 -3.60 -15.59 0.20
C PRO A 52 -3.68 -14.72 -1.06
N VAL A 53 -4.49 -13.67 -1.02
CA VAL A 53 -4.70 -12.74 -2.14
C VAL A 53 -4.40 -11.32 -1.70
N ILE A 54 -3.47 -10.64 -2.38
CA ILE A 54 -3.21 -9.21 -2.20
C ILE A 54 -4.37 -8.43 -2.82
N THR A 55 -4.94 -7.47 -2.08
CA THR A 55 -6.17 -6.76 -2.45
C THR A 55 -5.96 -5.28 -2.74
N THR A 56 -4.74 -4.76 -2.56
CA THR A 56 -4.37 -3.36 -2.80
C THR A 56 -3.44 -3.23 -4.00
N ASP A 57 -3.45 -2.05 -4.62
CA ASP A 57 -2.56 -1.70 -5.72
C ASP A 57 -1.57 -0.60 -5.26
N PRO A 58 -0.28 -0.70 -5.64
CA PRO A 58 0.73 0.29 -5.31
C PRO A 58 0.60 1.56 -6.15
N ALA A 59 1.12 2.68 -5.64
CA ALA A 59 1.51 3.79 -6.50
C ALA A 59 2.77 3.39 -7.29
N GLU A 60 2.75 3.59 -8.61
CA GLU A 60 3.85 3.20 -9.51
C GLU A 60 4.87 4.33 -9.75
N GLU A 61 4.75 5.44 -9.01
CA GLU A 61 5.67 6.58 -9.03
C GLU A 61 6.13 6.94 -7.62
N ALA A 62 7.41 7.22 -7.47
CA ALA A 62 8.02 7.75 -6.26
C ALA A 62 8.85 9.00 -6.58
N LEU A 63 8.87 9.97 -5.67
CA LEU A 63 9.66 11.19 -5.83
C LEU A 63 10.98 11.07 -5.06
N THR A 64 12.06 11.61 -5.63
CA THR A 64 13.34 11.68 -4.94
C THR A 64 13.22 12.51 -3.65
N ASP A 65 13.94 12.10 -2.61
CA ASP A 65 13.97 12.74 -1.28
C ASP A 65 12.59 12.83 -0.58
N GLN A 66 11.61 12.04 -1.04
CA GLN A 66 10.32 11.88 -0.39
C GLN A 66 10.07 10.41 -0.03
N ALA A 67 9.40 10.20 1.11
CA ALA A 67 9.07 8.85 1.55
C ALA A 67 8.02 8.23 0.61
N TYR A 68 8.37 7.10 -0.01
CA TYR A 68 7.41 6.20 -0.63
C TYR A 68 6.89 5.23 0.43
N VAL A 69 5.57 5.15 0.57
CA VAL A 69 4.90 4.23 1.50
C VAL A 69 3.77 3.54 0.75
N TYR A 70 3.73 2.21 0.84
CA TYR A 70 2.63 1.40 0.32
C TYR A 70 2.15 0.44 1.40
N ASP A 71 0.89 0.56 1.79
CA ASP A 71 0.23 -0.30 2.77
C ASP A 71 -0.41 -1.49 2.03
N VAL A 72 0.25 -2.64 2.08
CA VAL A 72 -0.18 -3.86 1.40
C VAL A 72 -1.22 -4.55 2.25
N ALA A 73 -2.44 -4.66 1.73
CA ALA A 73 -3.48 -5.48 2.34
C ALA A 73 -3.65 -6.79 1.58
N ALA A 74 -3.80 -7.88 2.33
CA ALA A 74 -4.10 -9.19 1.79
C ALA A 74 -5.17 -9.89 2.63
N ILE A 75 -5.87 -10.82 2.02
CA ILE A 75 -6.85 -11.69 2.67
C ILE A 75 -6.50 -13.14 2.38
N ASP A 76 -6.76 -14.02 3.35
CA ASP A 76 -6.73 -15.45 3.14
C ASP A 76 -8.15 -16.00 3.21
N PRO A 77 -8.54 -16.90 2.27
CA PRO A 77 -9.82 -17.60 2.37
C PRO A 77 -9.91 -18.54 3.59
N ASN A 78 -8.77 -18.95 4.15
CA ASN A 78 -8.68 -19.67 5.41
C ASN A 78 -8.59 -18.67 6.58
N PRO A 79 -9.66 -18.40 7.32
CA PRO A 79 -9.74 -17.26 8.23
C PRO A 79 -8.83 -17.37 9.46
N ASP A 80 -8.27 -18.55 9.73
CA ASP A 80 -7.40 -18.81 10.88
C ASP A 80 -5.91 -18.68 10.53
N ASP A 81 -5.56 -18.47 9.23
CA ASP A 81 -4.19 -18.34 8.79
C ASP A 81 -3.65 -16.93 9.03
N ALA A 82 -2.51 -16.84 9.71
CA ALA A 82 -1.76 -15.60 9.83
C ALA A 82 -0.95 -15.36 8.56
N LEU A 83 -0.97 -14.10 8.08
CA LEU A 83 -0.24 -13.68 6.89
C LEU A 83 1.09 -13.03 7.28
N SER A 84 2.12 -13.28 6.45
CA SER A 84 3.40 -12.61 6.55
C SER A 84 3.83 -12.04 5.20
N PHE A 85 4.48 -10.87 5.21
CA PHE A 85 4.87 -10.14 4.01
C PHE A 85 6.38 -10.12 3.84
N SER A 86 6.83 -10.18 2.58
CA SER A 86 8.25 -10.08 2.24
C SER A 86 8.46 -9.45 0.88
N LEU A 87 9.64 -8.86 0.66
CA LEU A 87 10.11 -8.43 -0.66
C LEU A 87 10.99 -9.53 -1.24
N THR A 88 10.59 -10.10 -2.38
CA THR A 88 11.40 -11.09 -3.13
C THR A 88 12.29 -10.41 -4.17
N GLN A 89 11.88 -9.21 -4.63
CA GLN A 89 12.68 -8.30 -5.47
C GLN A 89 12.36 -6.85 -5.07
N ALA A 90 13.40 -6.04 -4.87
CA ALA A 90 13.24 -4.62 -4.54
C ALA A 90 14.53 -3.84 -4.76
N PRO A 91 14.46 -2.51 -4.97
CA PRO A 91 15.65 -1.65 -4.96
C PRO A 91 16.33 -1.62 -3.59
N ALA A 92 17.62 -1.29 -3.59
CA ALA A 92 18.38 -1.19 -2.36
C ALA A 92 17.76 -0.15 -1.39
N GLY A 93 17.66 -0.52 -0.12
CA GLY A 93 17.10 0.34 0.93
C GLY A 93 15.57 0.33 1.04
N MET A 94 14.84 -0.31 0.12
CA MET A 94 13.41 -0.57 0.30
C MET A 94 13.20 -1.68 1.33
N ALA A 95 12.25 -1.51 2.22
CA ALA A 95 11.91 -2.49 3.25
C ALA A 95 10.40 -2.71 3.32
N ILE A 96 10.00 -3.88 3.82
CA ILE A 96 8.61 -4.20 4.16
C ILE A 96 8.58 -4.70 5.61
N ASP A 97 7.58 -4.27 6.35
CA ASP A 97 7.28 -4.84 7.66
C ASP A 97 6.53 -6.15 7.48
N ALA A 98 7.05 -7.24 8.05
CA ALA A 98 6.55 -8.58 7.80
C ALA A 98 5.17 -8.85 8.39
N ASP A 99 4.78 -8.12 9.43
CA ASP A 99 3.50 -8.32 10.12
C ASP A 99 2.42 -7.38 9.58
N SER A 100 2.77 -6.12 9.31
CA SER A 100 1.79 -5.11 8.86
C SER A 100 1.69 -4.98 7.34
N GLY A 101 2.68 -5.47 6.56
CA GLY A 101 2.70 -5.32 5.11
C GLY A 101 3.11 -3.92 4.62
N VAL A 102 3.54 -3.01 5.50
CA VAL A 102 3.93 -1.67 5.11
C VAL A 102 5.28 -1.67 4.40
N VAL A 103 5.28 -1.34 3.11
CA VAL A 103 6.48 -1.07 2.32
C VAL A 103 6.92 0.37 2.57
N SER A 104 8.21 0.58 2.76
CA SER A 104 8.80 1.90 2.95
C SER A 104 10.11 2.04 2.18
N TRP A 105 10.31 3.20 1.53
CA TRP A 105 11.52 3.54 0.82
C TRP A 105 11.70 5.05 0.75
N ASN A 106 12.95 5.51 0.66
CA ASN A 106 13.25 6.93 0.47
C ASN A 106 14.30 7.06 -0.65
N PRO A 107 13.85 7.09 -1.93
CA PRO A 107 14.76 7.14 -3.07
C PRO A 107 15.46 8.48 -3.17
N THR A 108 16.70 8.46 -3.66
CA THR A 108 17.51 9.65 -3.96
C THR A 108 17.68 9.82 -5.47
N LEU A 109 18.39 10.85 -5.90
CA LEU A 109 18.74 11.05 -7.32
C LEU A 109 19.55 9.88 -7.93
N ALA A 110 20.18 9.04 -7.10
CA ALA A 110 20.91 7.87 -7.59
C ALA A 110 19.99 6.75 -8.07
N GLU A 111 18.74 6.75 -7.61
CA GLU A 111 17.72 5.73 -7.94
C GLU A 111 16.72 6.21 -9.01
N LEU A 112 16.99 7.29 -9.76
CA LEU A 112 16.10 7.73 -10.84
C LEU A 112 15.86 6.62 -11.88
N GLY A 113 14.60 6.48 -12.28
CA GLY A 113 14.17 5.52 -13.30
C GLY A 113 13.35 4.36 -12.75
N PRO A 114 13.14 3.30 -13.55
CA PRO A 114 12.27 2.18 -13.20
C PRO A 114 12.99 1.16 -12.31
N HIS A 115 12.25 0.64 -11.31
CA HIS A 115 12.67 -0.42 -10.39
C HIS A 115 11.61 -1.51 -10.32
N ASP A 116 12.01 -2.76 -10.53
CA ASP A 116 11.13 -3.90 -10.33
C ASP A 116 10.95 -4.17 -8.83
N VAL A 117 9.70 -4.32 -8.42
CA VAL A 117 9.33 -4.68 -7.05
C VAL A 117 8.44 -5.91 -7.09
N VAL A 118 8.75 -6.89 -6.25
CA VAL A 118 7.92 -8.08 -6.06
C VAL A 118 7.67 -8.28 -4.57
N ILE A 119 6.41 -8.18 -4.20
CA ILE A 119 5.91 -8.43 -2.85
C ILE A 119 5.32 -9.83 -2.82
N ARG A 120 5.69 -10.59 -1.79
CA ARG A 120 5.08 -11.89 -1.50
C ARG A 120 4.34 -11.82 -0.18
N VAL A 121 3.11 -12.33 -0.16
CA VAL A 121 2.36 -12.66 1.04
C VAL A 121 2.31 -14.18 1.20
N THR A 122 2.59 -14.67 2.40
CA THR A 122 2.67 -16.10 2.72
C THR A 122 1.78 -16.38 3.93
N ASP A 123 1.02 -17.45 3.89
CA ASP A 123 0.20 -17.97 4.99
C ASP A 123 1.01 -18.86 5.96
N THR A 124 0.35 -19.37 7.00
CA THR A 124 0.97 -20.29 7.97
C THR A 124 1.28 -21.67 7.40
N GLY A 125 0.59 -22.10 6.33
CA GLY A 125 0.85 -23.35 5.61
C GLY A 125 2.06 -23.28 4.67
N GLY A 126 2.59 -22.07 4.42
CA GLY A 126 3.69 -21.82 3.50
C GLY A 126 3.25 -21.60 2.06
N TYR A 127 1.95 -21.51 1.81
CA TYR A 127 1.41 -21.13 0.50
C TYR A 127 1.47 -19.62 0.34
N PHE A 128 1.63 -19.14 -0.89
CA PHE A 128 1.85 -17.72 -1.13
C PHE A 128 1.27 -17.22 -2.43
N SER A 129 1.10 -15.91 -2.52
CA SER A 129 0.93 -15.17 -3.77
C SER A 129 1.91 -14.01 -3.87
N GLU A 130 2.10 -13.51 -5.09
CA GLU A 130 3.01 -12.40 -5.36
C GLU A 130 2.31 -11.29 -6.15
N GLN A 131 2.66 -10.05 -5.84
CA GLN A 131 2.33 -8.88 -6.62
C GLN A 131 3.63 -8.29 -7.18
N SER A 132 3.68 -8.11 -8.50
CA SER A 132 4.82 -7.53 -9.21
C SER A 132 4.41 -6.22 -9.86
N TYR A 133 5.23 -5.17 -9.70
CA TYR A 133 5.02 -3.88 -10.34
C TYR A 133 6.36 -3.19 -10.63
N VAL A 134 6.31 -2.18 -11.49
CA VAL A 134 7.45 -1.32 -11.78
C VAL A 134 7.21 0.02 -11.08
N LEU A 135 8.08 0.35 -10.13
CA LEU A 135 8.08 1.66 -9.46
C LEU A 135 9.06 2.58 -10.18
N THR A 136 8.57 3.68 -10.74
CA THR A 136 9.40 4.68 -11.41
C THR A 136 9.75 5.81 -10.47
N VAL A 137 11.03 6.02 -10.21
CA VAL A 137 11.51 7.18 -9.44
C VAL A 137 11.69 8.37 -10.38
N VAL A 138 11.03 9.47 -10.05
CA VAL A 138 11.15 10.75 -10.74
C VAL A 138 11.72 11.81 -9.81
N GLU A 139 12.37 12.82 -10.39
CA GLU A 139 12.95 13.90 -9.60
C GLU A 139 11.84 14.76 -8.97
N THR A 140 11.98 15.07 -7.68
CA THR A 140 11.14 16.07 -7.03
C THR A 140 11.33 17.42 -7.73
N PRO A 141 10.26 18.10 -8.18
CA PRO A 141 10.38 19.40 -8.81
C PRO A 141 11.17 20.37 -7.92
N SER A 142 12.16 21.04 -8.49
CA SER A 142 12.95 22.04 -7.78
C SER A 142 12.11 23.30 -7.56
N ASN A 143 11.98 23.73 -6.31
CA ASN A 143 11.31 25.01 -5.98
C ASN A 143 12.08 26.19 -6.59
N VAL A 144 11.40 27.03 -7.35
CA VAL A 144 11.92 28.25 -7.97
C VAL A 144 11.46 29.44 -7.12
N ALA A 145 12.38 30.35 -6.82
CA ALA A 145 12.03 31.54 -6.05
C ALA A 145 11.10 32.48 -6.85
N PRO A 146 10.14 33.15 -6.18
CA PRO A 146 9.24 34.08 -6.86
C PRO A 146 9.99 35.29 -7.45
N GLU A 147 9.50 35.79 -8.58
CA GLU A 147 10.04 36.95 -9.26
C GLU A 147 9.08 38.12 -9.21
N PHE A 148 9.61 39.36 -8.97
CA PHE A 148 8.82 40.58 -9.06
C PHE A 148 8.42 40.87 -10.50
N THR A 149 7.16 41.08 -10.76
CA THR A 149 6.58 41.43 -12.08
C THR A 149 6.27 42.93 -12.22
N SER A 150 6.44 43.70 -11.13
CA SER A 150 6.25 45.15 -11.10
C SER A 150 7.52 45.88 -10.69
N ALA A 151 7.65 47.15 -11.10
CA ALA A 151 8.75 48.00 -10.71
C ALA A 151 8.21 49.17 -9.86
N PRO A 152 8.89 49.51 -8.72
CA PRO A 152 8.44 50.63 -7.87
C PRO A 152 8.72 51.99 -8.52
N PRO A 153 7.93 53.02 -8.22
CA PRO A 153 8.28 54.40 -8.55
C PRO A 153 9.59 54.78 -7.84
N ALA A 154 10.55 55.27 -8.63
CA ALA A 154 11.89 55.61 -8.10
C ALA A 154 11.96 56.96 -7.36
N THR A 155 10.90 57.75 -7.39
CA THR A 155 10.87 59.10 -6.81
C THR A 155 9.59 59.37 -6.02
N ALA A 156 9.71 60.09 -4.95
CA ALA A 156 8.60 60.66 -4.19
C ALA A 156 8.84 62.17 -3.97
N SER A 157 7.74 62.93 -3.87
CA SER A 157 7.82 64.39 -3.65
C SER A 157 7.74 64.70 -2.16
N VAL A 158 8.48 65.72 -1.73
CA VAL A 158 8.37 66.25 -0.35
C VAL A 158 6.94 66.79 -0.12
N GLY A 159 6.31 66.35 0.97
CA GLY A 159 4.91 66.65 1.27
C GLY A 159 3.85 65.83 0.53
N GLY A 160 4.27 64.94 -0.37
CA GLY A 160 3.40 63.97 -1.03
C GLY A 160 3.40 62.60 -0.36
N SER A 161 2.45 61.73 -0.72
CA SER A 161 2.43 60.35 -0.32
C SER A 161 3.13 59.47 -1.37
N TYR A 162 3.86 58.48 -0.91
CA TYR A 162 4.38 57.39 -1.76
C TYR A 162 3.53 56.12 -1.52
N ALA A 163 3.04 55.54 -2.56
CA ALA A 163 2.32 54.25 -2.52
C ALA A 163 2.78 53.38 -3.68
N TYR A 164 3.00 52.12 -3.42
CA TYR A 164 3.37 51.10 -4.40
C TYR A 164 2.78 49.76 -3.99
N THR A 165 2.11 49.10 -4.91
CA THR A 165 1.60 47.74 -4.73
C THR A 165 2.46 46.79 -5.59
N PRO A 166 3.38 46.04 -4.99
CA PRO A 166 4.19 45.10 -5.72
C PRO A 166 3.36 43.95 -6.26
N THR A 167 3.74 43.46 -7.42
CA THR A 167 3.25 42.20 -7.96
C THR A 167 4.43 41.25 -8.19
N ALA A 168 4.21 39.97 -7.89
CA ALA A 168 5.18 38.92 -8.13
C ALA A 168 4.45 37.65 -8.59
N THR A 169 5.17 36.80 -9.31
CA THR A 169 4.70 35.48 -9.72
C THR A 169 5.72 34.46 -9.28
N ASP A 170 5.22 33.28 -8.94
CA ASP A 170 6.01 32.10 -8.70
C ASP A 170 5.88 31.15 -9.89
N ALA A 171 7.00 30.58 -10.35
CA ALA A 171 7.03 29.68 -11.50
C ALA A 171 6.38 28.33 -11.22
N ASP A 172 6.38 27.90 -9.94
CA ASP A 172 5.75 26.64 -9.49
C ASP A 172 4.28 26.84 -9.12
N GLY A 173 3.79 28.09 -9.19
CA GLY A 173 2.41 28.44 -8.85
C GLY A 173 2.16 28.63 -7.37
N ASP A 174 3.21 28.77 -6.58
CA ASP A 174 3.12 28.96 -5.14
C ASP A 174 2.55 30.34 -4.77
N THR A 175 1.89 30.41 -3.62
CA THR A 175 1.34 31.66 -3.10
C THR A 175 2.46 32.54 -2.56
N VAL A 176 2.63 33.73 -3.16
CA VAL A 176 3.63 34.69 -2.72
C VAL A 176 3.12 35.60 -1.60
N SER A 177 3.99 35.92 -0.66
CA SER A 177 3.75 36.90 0.41
C SER A 177 4.81 37.99 0.38
N PHE A 178 4.43 39.20 0.76
CA PHE A 178 5.32 40.36 0.77
C PHE A 178 5.68 40.80 2.19
N SER A 179 6.92 41.27 2.37
CA SER A 179 7.37 41.86 3.63
C SER A 179 8.34 43.01 3.35
N LEU A 180 8.37 44.00 4.24
CA LEU A 180 9.36 45.06 4.23
C LEU A 180 10.50 44.66 5.16
N ILE A 181 11.73 44.55 4.65
CA ILE A 181 12.92 44.15 5.44
C ILE A 181 13.85 45.30 5.82
N ASP A 182 13.90 46.33 5.00
CA ASP A 182 14.68 47.57 5.30
C ASP A 182 13.97 48.75 4.63
N VAL A 183 13.51 49.70 5.45
CA VAL A 183 12.69 50.82 5.00
C VAL A 183 12.98 52.10 5.79
N PRO A 184 12.78 53.29 5.17
CA PRO A 184 12.83 54.56 5.89
C PRO A 184 11.79 54.62 7.01
N ALA A 185 12.12 55.39 8.04
CA ALA A 185 11.20 55.61 9.16
C ALA A 185 9.86 56.17 8.67
N GLY A 186 8.75 55.55 9.09
CA GLY A 186 7.38 55.95 8.71
C GLY A 186 6.82 55.21 7.50
N MET A 187 7.57 54.40 6.78
CA MET A 187 7.04 53.49 5.75
C MET A 187 6.39 52.28 6.40
N GLN A 188 5.21 51.88 5.92
CA GLN A 188 4.46 50.73 6.44
C GLN A 188 3.85 49.93 5.30
N MET A 189 3.65 48.61 5.53
CA MET A 189 2.74 47.79 4.73
C MET A 189 1.32 47.96 5.28
N PHE A 190 0.36 48.05 4.39
CA PHE A 190 -1.05 47.98 4.73
C PHE A 190 -1.58 46.61 4.32
N ASP A 191 -2.13 45.89 5.28
CA ASP A 191 -2.94 44.69 4.98
C ASP A 191 -4.28 45.19 4.42
N GLY A 192 -4.64 44.75 3.20
CA GLY A 192 -5.83 45.12 2.47
C GLY A 192 -7.10 44.51 3.05
#